data_89e32044f51867c1afb90c831a877f0d
#
_entry.id   89e32044f51867c1afb90c831a877f0d
#
_cell.length_a   1.000
_cell.length_b   1.000
_cell.length_c   1.000
_cell.angle_alpha   90.00
_cell.angle_beta   90.00
_cell.angle_gamma   90.00
#
_symmetry.space_group_name_H-M   'P 1'
#
loop_
_entity.id
_entity.type
_entity.pdbx_description
1 polymer ?
#
loop_
_entity_poly.entity_id
_entity_poly.type
_entity_poly.pdbx_seq_one_letter_code
_entity_poly.pdbx_strand_id
1 'polypeptide(L)'
;MDRNDKSEETRHQHKGKFTQGLLDNEAVLKALNIKAGQTILDAGCGNGYMSKLFSRAVTRTGKVYALDPDSYFIKLLENEIRGTNIETLTGDITRPTPLEESSIDLVYISTVIHGFSKNEFQGFLHEINRLLKTNGNLAIVEIEKKETPFGPPMELRFSPEELKTLIPMVPVNTIQVGDHFYMQIFQDKENQDE
;
A
#
# COMPACT_ATOMS: atom_id res chain seq x y z
N MET A 1 -24.98 -15.12 -19.89
CA MET A 1 -25.05 -15.42 -18.44
C MET A 1 -23.81 -14.84 -17.81
N ASP A 2 -24.03 -13.77 -17.09
CA ASP A 2 -23.03 -12.74 -16.77
C ASP A 2 -21.98 -13.18 -15.76
N ARG A 3 -20.71 -12.87 -16.11
CA ARG A 3 -19.56 -13.06 -15.21
C ARG A 3 -19.35 -11.86 -14.25
N ASN A 4 -20.31 -10.92 -14.22
CA ASN A 4 -20.18 -9.68 -13.42
C ASN A 4 -20.67 -9.79 -11.96
N ASP A 5 -21.36 -10.86 -11.60
CA ASP A 5 -22.03 -10.97 -10.28
C ASP A 5 -21.12 -11.57 -9.17
N LYS A 6 -19.99 -12.20 -9.57
CA LYS A 6 -19.06 -12.78 -8.59
C LYS A 6 -18.02 -11.81 -8.00
N SER A 7 -17.83 -10.63 -8.60
CA SER A 7 -16.82 -9.66 -8.16
C SER A 7 -17.28 -8.83 -6.95
N GLU A 8 -18.58 -8.57 -6.80
CA GLU A 8 -19.12 -7.81 -5.68
C GLU A 8 -19.25 -8.64 -4.39
N GLU A 9 -19.65 -9.91 -4.49
CA GLU A 9 -19.72 -10.80 -3.33
C GLU A 9 -18.34 -11.10 -2.72
N THR A 10 -17.30 -11.19 -3.53
CA THR A 10 -15.92 -11.43 -3.05
C THR A 10 -15.34 -10.20 -2.36
N ARG A 11 -15.69 -8.99 -2.80
CA ARG A 11 -15.28 -7.73 -2.14
C ARG A 11 -15.85 -7.60 -0.72
N HIS A 12 -17.03 -8.15 -0.44
CA HIS A 12 -17.64 -8.10 0.90
C HIS A 12 -17.05 -9.08 1.92
N GLN A 13 -16.29 -10.10 1.50
CA GLN A 13 -15.70 -11.09 2.42
C GLN A 13 -14.41 -10.63 3.10
N HIS A 14 -13.77 -9.55 2.64
CA HIS A 14 -12.55 -9.00 3.25
C HIS A 14 -12.79 -7.95 4.34
N LYS A 15 -14.04 -7.64 4.69
CA LYS A 15 -14.37 -6.69 5.75
C LYS A 15 -13.80 -7.15 7.10
N GLY A 16 -12.79 -6.42 7.59
CA GLY A 16 -12.29 -6.52 8.95
C GLY A 16 -11.06 -7.42 9.18
N LYS A 17 -10.37 -7.89 8.15
CA LYS A 17 -9.08 -8.57 8.30
C LYS A 17 -7.95 -7.57 8.11
N PHE A 18 -7.51 -6.94 9.20
CA PHE A 18 -6.37 -6.03 9.20
C PHE A 18 -5.09 -6.77 9.54
N THR A 19 -3.96 -6.26 9.06
CA THR A 19 -2.62 -6.76 9.41
C THR A 19 -2.15 -6.32 10.79
N GLN A 20 -2.94 -5.52 11.49
CA GLN A 20 -2.65 -5.09 12.86
C GLN A 20 -2.43 -6.29 13.79
N GLY A 21 -1.26 -6.33 14.44
CA GLY A 21 -0.86 -7.44 15.31
C GLY A 21 -0.28 -8.67 14.59
N LEU A 22 -0.25 -8.67 13.24
CA LEU A 22 0.36 -9.71 12.42
C LEU A 22 1.73 -9.29 11.86
N LEU A 23 1.95 -7.98 11.73
CA LEU A 23 3.20 -7.40 11.24
C LEU A 23 4.09 -6.95 12.40
N ASP A 24 5.40 -7.10 12.22
CA ASP A 24 6.41 -6.44 13.02
C ASP A 24 6.55 -4.99 12.54
N ASN A 25 5.84 -4.09 13.21
CA ASN A 25 5.80 -2.68 12.85
C ASN A 25 7.16 -1.98 13.02
N GLU A 26 8.00 -2.43 13.96
CA GLU A 26 9.34 -1.88 14.14
C GLU A 26 10.24 -2.24 12.96
N ALA A 27 10.18 -3.50 12.51
CA ALA A 27 10.87 -3.94 11.30
C ALA A 27 10.41 -3.16 10.07
N VAL A 28 9.09 -2.96 9.90
CA VAL A 28 8.52 -2.16 8.80
C VAL A 28 9.05 -0.73 8.84
N LEU A 29 8.89 -0.01 9.96
CA LEU A 29 9.30 1.39 10.07
C LEU A 29 10.81 1.56 9.91
N LYS A 30 11.60 0.65 10.49
CA LYS A 30 13.06 0.64 10.34
C LYS A 30 13.49 0.47 8.89
N ALA A 31 12.86 -0.46 8.19
CA ALA A 31 13.21 -0.75 6.80
C ALA A 31 12.80 0.37 5.84
N LEU A 32 11.65 1.01 6.08
CA LEU A 32 11.20 2.18 5.30
C LEU A 32 12.07 3.42 5.53
N ASN A 33 12.78 3.50 6.65
CA ASN A 33 13.71 4.59 6.98
C ASN A 33 13.08 5.99 6.79
N ILE A 34 11.82 6.13 7.22
CA ILE A 34 11.00 7.33 7.04
C ILE A 34 11.70 8.55 7.67
N LYS A 35 11.68 9.67 6.94
CA LYS A 35 12.27 10.93 7.40
C LYS A 35 11.17 11.95 7.75
N ALA A 36 11.48 12.81 8.71
CA ALA A 36 10.63 13.96 9.01
C ALA A 36 10.41 14.80 7.74
N GLY A 37 9.19 15.26 7.54
CA GLY A 37 8.83 16.10 6.39
C GLY A 37 8.42 15.34 5.14
N GLN A 38 8.55 14.02 5.08
CA GLN A 38 8.09 13.24 3.93
C GLN A 38 6.58 13.21 3.80
N THR A 39 6.12 13.04 2.55
CA THR A 39 4.73 12.78 2.21
C THR A 39 4.55 11.31 1.89
N ILE A 40 3.67 10.63 2.62
CA ILE A 40 3.41 9.18 2.49
C ILE A 40 1.96 8.96 2.04
N LEU A 41 1.77 8.04 1.10
CA LEU A 41 0.47 7.48 0.76
C LEU A 41 0.35 6.07 1.35
N ASP A 42 -0.61 5.87 2.24
CA ASP A 42 -1.04 4.57 2.75
C ASP A 42 -2.24 4.10 1.90
N ALA A 43 -1.98 3.28 0.89
CA ALA A 43 -2.94 2.83 -0.10
C ALA A 43 -3.63 1.52 0.36
N GLY A 44 -4.95 1.54 0.51
CA GLY A 44 -5.71 0.49 1.17
C GLY A 44 -5.51 0.56 2.70
N CYS A 45 -5.64 1.76 3.26
CA CYS A 45 -5.29 2.05 4.66
C CYS A 45 -6.20 1.33 5.69
N GLY A 46 -7.36 0.83 5.28
CA GLY A 46 -8.33 0.20 6.17
C GLY A 46 -8.66 1.09 7.38
N ASN A 47 -8.43 0.58 8.59
CA ASN A 47 -8.66 1.32 9.84
C ASN A 47 -7.59 2.41 10.14
N GLY A 48 -6.66 2.67 9.23
CA GLY A 48 -5.62 3.68 9.36
C GLY A 48 -4.56 3.38 10.42
N TYR A 49 -4.39 2.11 10.81
CA TYR A 49 -3.39 1.74 11.80
C TYR A 49 -1.98 2.16 11.38
N MET A 50 -1.55 1.79 10.15
CA MET A 50 -0.24 2.18 9.62
C MET A 50 -0.16 3.68 9.35
N SER A 51 -1.22 4.31 8.86
CA SER A 51 -1.28 5.76 8.67
C SER A 51 -0.93 6.53 9.94
N LYS A 52 -1.41 6.08 11.12
CA LYS A 52 -1.10 6.70 12.41
C LYS A 52 0.37 6.52 12.81
N LEU A 53 0.98 5.37 12.49
CA LEU A 53 2.41 5.14 12.71
C LEU A 53 3.25 6.03 11.79
N PHE A 54 2.91 6.12 10.53
CA PHE A 54 3.57 6.99 9.55
C PHE A 54 3.46 8.47 9.94
N SER A 55 2.29 8.93 10.38
CA SER A 55 2.06 10.29 10.85
C SER A 55 3.05 10.72 11.95
N ARG A 56 3.33 9.81 12.89
CA ARG A 56 4.33 10.04 13.94
C ARG A 56 5.75 10.09 13.38
N ALA A 57 6.07 9.20 12.43
CA ALA A 57 7.40 9.10 11.85
C ALA A 57 7.76 10.32 10.98
N VAL A 58 6.82 10.82 10.15
CA VAL A 58 7.06 12.01 9.32
C VAL A 58 7.00 13.32 10.10
N THR A 59 6.57 13.28 11.34
CA THR A 59 6.41 14.44 12.24
C THR A 59 5.38 15.46 11.72
N ARG A 60 5.27 16.62 12.37
CA ARG A 60 4.31 17.68 11.97
C ARG A 60 4.65 18.36 10.64
N THR A 61 5.88 18.20 10.16
CA THR A 61 6.34 18.81 8.89
C THR A 61 6.06 17.94 7.68
N GLY A 62 5.73 16.66 7.91
CA GLY A 62 5.33 15.74 6.85
C GLY A 62 3.83 15.58 6.74
N LYS A 63 3.39 14.76 5.80
CA LYS A 63 1.99 14.49 5.51
C LYS A 63 1.75 13.01 5.25
N VAL A 64 0.59 12.51 5.64
CA VAL A 64 0.12 11.17 5.32
C VAL A 64 -1.23 11.25 4.64
N TYR A 65 -1.34 10.68 3.46
CA TYR A 65 -2.62 10.42 2.80
C TYR A 65 -3.03 8.98 3.12
N ALA A 66 -4.23 8.82 3.68
CA ALA A 66 -4.84 7.53 3.97
C ALA A 66 -5.97 7.27 2.96
N LEU A 67 -5.70 6.40 1.99
CA LEU A 67 -6.61 6.10 0.88
C LEU A 67 -7.23 4.72 1.06
N ASP A 68 -8.56 4.63 1.02
CA ASP A 68 -9.26 3.34 1.00
C ASP A 68 -10.56 3.45 0.17
N PRO A 69 -10.94 2.43 -0.63
CA PRO A 69 -12.20 2.43 -1.35
C PRO A 69 -13.43 2.29 -0.45
N ASP A 70 -13.28 1.77 0.79
CA ASP A 70 -14.38 1.63 1.73
C ASP A 70 -14.58 2.91 2.56
N SER A 71 -15.57 3.71 2.17
CA SER A 71 -15.93 4.95 2.87
C SER A 71 -16.30 4.76 4.35
N TYR A 72 -16.64 3.55 4.77
CA TYR A 72 -16.91 3.25 6.17
C TYR A 72 -15.63 3.36 7.02
N PHE A 73 -14.52 2.77 6.57
CA PHE A 73 -13.23 2.86 7.26
C PHE A 73 -12.68 4.30 7.24
N ILE A 74 -12.83 4.99 6.12
CA ILE A 74 -12.44 6.40 6.01
C ILE A 74 -13.17 7.26 7.05
N LYS A 75 -14.50 7.12 7.17
CA LYS A 75 -15.29 7.85 8.18
C LYS A 75 -14.89 7.51 9.62
N LEU A 76 -14.55 6.27 9.91
CA LEU A 76 -14.05 5.88 11.24
C LEU A 76 -12.72 6.57 11.52
N LEU A 77 -11.80 6.53 10.56
CA LEU A 77 -10.48 7.13 10.70
C LEU A 77 -10.56 8.65 10.90
N GLU A 78 -11.41 9.36 10.16
CA GLU A 78 -11.63 10.82 10.30
C GLU A 78 -11.95 11.25 11.72
N ASN A 79 -12.67 10.43 12.47
CA ASN A 79 -13.00 10.74 13.87
C ASN A 79 -11.79 10.62 14.82
N GLU A 80 -10.79 9.84 14.45
CA GLU A 80 -9.63 9.53 15.29
C GLU A 80 -8.40 10.42 15.01
N ILE A 81 -8.34 11.08 13.84
CA ILE A 81 -7.14 11.78 13.36
C ILE A 81 -7.19 13.29 13.51
N ARG A 82 -8.17 13.83 14.24
CA ARG A 82 -8.29 15.29 14.44
C ARG A 82 -7.01 15.88 15.04
N GLY A 83 -6.49 16.92 14.39
CA GLY A 83 -5.26 17.59 14.82
C GLY A 83 -3.96 16.86 14.46
N THR A 84 -4.04 15.80 13.65
CA THR A 84 -2.87 15.14 13.05
C THR A 84 -2.57 15.71 11.66
N ASN A 85 -1.50 15.20 11.03
CA ASN A 85 -1.11 15.48 9.64
C ASN A 85 -1.59 14.41 8.67
N ILE A 86 -2.63 13.63 9.03
CA ILE A 86 -3.26 12.64 8.16
C ILE A 86 -4.43 13.30 7.43
N GLU A 87 -4.50 13.09 6.13
CA GLU A 87 -5.64 13.42 5.28
C GLU A 87 -6.22 12.14 4.69
N THR A 88 -7.53 11.96 4.84
CA THR A 88 -8.24 10.77 4.36
C THR A 88 -8.81 11.00 2.96
N LEU A 89 -8.78 9.95 2.15
CA LEU A 89 -9.31 9.95 0.80
C LEU A 89 -10.13 8.68 0.58
N THR A 90 -11.38 8.83 0.15
CA THR A 90 -12.15 7.69 -0.35
C THR A 90 -11.82 7.51 -1.83
N GLY A 91 -11.18 6.38 -2.19
CA GLY A 91 -10.78 6.13 -3.57
C GLY A 91 -10.07 4.81 -3.76
N ASP A 92 -9.85 4.44 -5.00
CA ASP A 92 -9.24 3.20 -5.42
C ASP A 92 -7.90 3.50 -6.11
N ILE A 93 -6.81 3.00 -5.54
CA ILE A 93 -5.44 3.22 -6.06
C ILE A 93 -5.21 2.63 -7.45
N THR A 94 -6.12 1.79 -7.94
CA THR A 94 -6.06 1.26 -9.31
C THR A 94 -6.61 2.25 -10.35
N ARG A 95 -7.02 3.44 -9.92
CA ARG A 95 -7.59 4.53 -10.72
C ARG A 95 -6.90 5.86 -10.38
N PRO A 96 -6.99 6.88 -11.26
CA PRO A 96 -6.46 8.20 -10.94
C PRO A 96 -7.04 8.76 -9.63
N THR A 97 -6.17 9.14 -8.71
CA THR A 97 -6.51 9.80 -7.45
C THR A 97 -6.47 11.32 -7.60
N PRO A 98 -7.08 12.10 -6.69
CA PRO A 98 -7.01 13.56 -6.72
C PRO A 98 -5.65 14.11 -6.26
N LEU A 99 -4.66 13.26 -5.99
CA LEU A 99 -3.33 13.67 -5.57
C LEU A 99 -2.52 14.22 -6.75
N GLU A 100 -1.65 15.17 -6.46
CA GLU A 100 -0.76 15.77 -7.45
C GLU A 100 0.30 14.76 -7.92
N GLU A 101 0.70 14.87 -9.19
CA GLU A 101 1.81 14.08 -9.72
C GLU A 101 3.13 14.43 -9.03
N SER A 102 4.05 13.48 -8.96
CA SER A 102 5.38 13.65 -8.36
C SER A 102 5.36 14.30 -6.97
N SER A 103 4.35 13.96 -6.14
CA SER A 103 4.12 14.58 -4.84
C SER A 103 4.41 13.65 -3.65
N ILE A 104 4.54 12.34 -3.88
CA ILE A 104 4.64 11.32 -2.84
C ILE A 104 6.08 10.80 -2.72
N ASP A 105 6.64 10.81 -1.51
CA ASP A 105 7.97 10.26 -1.23
C ASP A 105 7.95 8.74 -1.03
N LEU A 106 6.84 8.21 -0.48
CA LEU A 106 6.65 6.80 -0.20
C LEU A 106 5.18 6.40 -0.42
N VAL A 107 4.94 5.42 -1.26
CA VAL A 107 3.67 4.69 -1.29
C VAL A 107 3.85 3.38 -0.54
N TYR A 108 2.97 3.15 0.43
CA TYR A 108 2.87 1.89 1.18
C TYR A 108 1.54 1.22 0.85
N ILE A 109 1.58 -0.08 0.55
CA ILE A 109 0.41 -0.90 0.29
C ILE A 109 0.60 -2.27 0.96
N SER A 110 -0.41 -2.71 1.72
CA SER A 110 -0.30 -3.93 2.52
C SER A 110 -1.48 -4.85 2.31
N THR A 111 -1.21 -6.07 1.81
CA THR A 111 -2.20 -7.14 1.63
C THR A 111 -3.41 -6.76 0.78
N VAL A 112 -3.17 -6.03 -0.29
CA VAL A 112 -4.18 -5.52 -1.21
C VAL A 112 -3.99 -6.05 -2.63
N ILE A 113 -2.74 -6.06 -3.13
CA ILE A 113 -2.47 -6.30 -4.56
C ILE A 113 -2.84 -7.70 -5.05
N HIS A 114 -2.87 -8.69 -4.17
CA HIS A 114 -3.33 -10.05 -4.49
C HIS A 114 -4.81 -10.11 -4.89
N GLY A 115 -5.59 -9.08 -4.58
CA GLY A 115 -6.97 -8.94 -5.00
C GLY A 115 -7.17 -8.27 -6.35
N PHE A 116 -6.12 -7.75 -6.97
CA PHE A 116 -6.22 -7.02 -8.22
C PHE A 116 -6.38 -7.95 -9.42
N SER A 117 -7.32 -7.64 -10.29
CA SER A 117 -7.34 -8.16 -11.65
C SER A 117 -6.13 -7.62 -12.44
N LYS A 118 -5.86 -8.20 -13.61
CA LYS A 118 -4.77 -7.72 -14.48
C LYS A 118 -4.92 -6.25 -14.85
N ASN A 119 -6.13 -5.78 -15.11
CA ASN A 119 -6.39 -4.38 -15.48
C ASN A 119 -6.22 -3.44 -14.27
N GLU A 120 -6.68 -3.86 -13.09
CA GLU A 120 -6.47 -3.11 -11.85
C GLU A 120 -4.99 -3.00 -11.50
N PHE A 121 -4.22 -4.08 -11.68
CA PHE A 121 -2.77 -4.05 -11.46
C PHE A 121 -2.06 -3.07 -12.42
N GLN A 122 -2.46 -3.01 -13.70
CA GLN A 122 -1.92 -2.02 -14.64
C GLN A 122 -2.32 -0.59 -14.25
N GLY A 123 -3.56 -0.36 -13.82
CA GLY A 123 -4.01 0.93 -13.31
C GLY A 123 -3.23 1.37 -12.07
N PHE A 124 -2.99 0.45 -11.14
CA PHE A 124 -2.13 0.65 -9.97
C PHE A 124 -0.72 1.09 -10.37
N LEU A 125 -0.04 0.36 -11.27
CA LEU A 125 1.30 0.72 -11.72
C LEU A 125 1.35 2.10 -12.37
N HIS A 126 0.33 2.44 -13.17
CA HIS A 126 0.23 3.75 -13.80
C HIS A 126 0.10 4.86 -12.76
N GLU A 127 -0.76 4.68 -11.76
CA GLU A 127 -0.97 5.69 -10.71
C GLU A 127 0.24 5.82 -9.80
N ILE A 128 0.90 4.74 -9.43
CA ILE A 128 2.14 4.78 -8.64
C ILE A 128 3.23 5.57 -9.36
N ASN A 129 3.42 5.30 -10.65
CA ASN A 129 4.40 6.03 -11.47
C ASN A 129 4.09 7.54 -11.56
N ARG A 130 2.80 7.90 -11.62
CA ARG A 130 2.38 9.31 -11.63
C ARG A 130 2.63 10.01 -10.29
N LEU A 131 2.37 9.32 -9.18
CA LEU A 131 2.38 9.92 -7.84
C LEU A 131 3.77 10.05 -7.25
N LEU A 132 4.66 9.09 -7.50
CA LEU A 132 5.97 9.08 -6.88
C LEU A 132 6.84 10.23 -7.39
N LYS A 133 7.56 10.86 -6.47
CA LYS A 133 8.67 11.73 -6.77
C LYS A 133 9.82 10.94 -7.37
N THR A 134 10.71 11.58 -8.11
CA THR A 134 12.01 11.00 -8.48
C THR A 134 12.71 10.45 -7.24
N ASN A 135 13.19 9.21 -7.31
CA ASN A 135 13.75 8.46 -6.18
C ASN A 135 12.74 8.14 -5.05
N GLY A 136 11.45 8.35 -5.27
CA GLY A 136 10.41 7.91 -4.35
C GLY A 136 10.35 6.39 -4.22
N ASN A 137 9.78 5.89 -3.15
CA ASN A 137 9.73 4.46 -2.87
C ASN A 137 8.30 3.90 -2.94
N LEU A 138 8.19 2.67 -3.43
CA LEU A 138 7.01 1.83 -3.30
C LEU A 138 7.33 0.67 -2.36
N ALA A 139 6.58 0.53 -1.28
CA ALA A 139 6.69 -0.58 -0.35
C ALA A 139 5.43 -1.45 -0.39
N ILE A 140 5.59 -2.70 -0.74
CA ILE A 140 4.51 -3.68 -0.85
C ILE A 140 4.69 -4.74 0.22
N VAL A 141 3.70 -4.88 1.10
CA VAL A 141 3.63 -5.97 2.07
C VAL A 141 2.64 -7.00 1.58
N GLU A 142 3.07 -8.25 1.51
CA GLU A 142 2.22 -9.37 1.12
C GLU A 142 2.49 -10.60 1.98
N ILE A 143 1.49 -11.50 2.01
CA ILE A 143 1.66 -12.81 2.61
C ILE A 143 2.55 -13.69 1.73
N GLU A 144 3.43 -14.44 2.34
CA GLU A 144 4.36 -15.32 1.61
C GLU A 144 3.62 -16.33 0.73
N LYS A 145 4.16 -16.58 -0.45
CA LYS A 145 3.64 -17.59 -1.39
C LYS A 145 4.07 -19.01 -0.98
N LYS A 146 3.62 -19.39 0.22
CA LYS A 146 3.79 -20.74 0.80
C LYS A 146 2.55 -21.10 1.63
N GLU A 147 2.46 -22.33 2.10
CA GLU A 147 1.38 -22.72 3.03
C GLU A 147 1.44 -21.90 4.31
N THR A 148 0.30 -21.32 4.67
CA THR A 148 0.11 -20.49 5.86
C THR A 148 -1.28 -20.79 6.45
N PRO A 149 -1.49 -20.60 7.77
CA PRO A 149 -2.78 -20.91 8.40
C PRO A 149 -3.95 -20.02 7.96
N PHE A 150 -3.66 -18.95 7.23
CA PHE A 150 -4.63 -17.97 6.74
C PHE A 150 -4.12 -17.27 5.48
N GLY A 151 -4.94 -16.42 4.88
CA GLY A 151 -4.61 -15.60 3.72
C GLY A 151 -5.36 -16.01 2.47
N PRO A 152 -5.11 -15.32 1.34
CA PRO A 152 -5.72 -15.65 0.07
C PRO A 152 -5.22 -17.01 -0.47
N PRO A 153 -5.92 -17.62 -1.43
CA PRO A 153 -5.44 -18.79 -2.14
C PRO A 153 -4.03 -18.58 -2.71
N MET A 154 -3.24 -19.67 -2.78
CA MET A 154 -1.83 -19.64 -3.17
C MET A 154 -1.60 -19.03 -4.56
N GLU A 155 -2.52 -19.28 -5.48
CA GLU A 155 -2.49 -18.77 -6.86
C GLU A 155 -2.67 -17.25 -6.97
N LEU A 156 -3.20 -16.61 -5.94
CA LEU A 156 -3.35 -15.16 -5.89
C LEU A 156 -2.16 -14.47 -5.21
N ARG A 157 -1.29 -15.23 -4.55
CA ARG A 157 -0.15 -14.67 -3.83
C ARG A 157 1.02 -14.38 -4.77
N PHE A 158 1.74 -13.34 -4.46
CA PHE A 158 2.99 -13.00 -5.14
C PHE A 158 4.19 -13.40 -4.29
N SER A 159 5.21 -13.96 -4.93
CA SER A 159 6.54 -14.03 -4.33
C SER A 159 7.31 -12.73 -4.55
N PRO A 160 8.37 -12.45 -3.77
CA PRO A 160 9.23 -11.29 -4.03
C PRO A 160 9.80 -11.28 -5.45
N GLU A 161 10.15 -12.44 -6.00
CA GLU A 161 10.72 -12.59 -7.35
C GLU A 161 9.69 -12.27 -8.43
N GLU A 162 8.44 -12.69 -8.25
CA GLU A 162 7.35 -12.33 -9.15
C GLU A 162 7.10 -10.81 -9.12
N LEU A 163 7.08 -10.18 -7.94
CA LEU A 163 6.95 -8.72 -7.83
C LEU A 163 8.09 -7.99 -8.52
N LYS A 164 9.35 -8.43 -8.36
CA LYS A 164 10.52 -7.84 -9.04
C LYS A 164 10.44 -7.93 -10.56
N THR A 165 9.73 -8.92 -11.08
CA THR A 165 9.50 -9.07 -12.52
C THR A 165 8.35 -8.21 -13.02
N LEU A 166 7.30 -8.05 -12.22
CA LEU A 166 6.06 -7.39 -12.62
C LEU A 166 6.11 -5.86 -12.46
N ILE A 167 6.90 -5.38 -11.48
CA ILE A 167 6.97 -3.95 -11.15
C ILE A 167 8.17 -3.32 -11.85
N PRO A 168 7.96 -2.34 -12.74
CA PRO A 168 9.02 -1.73 -13.56
C PRO A 168 9.80 -0.66 -12.78
N MET A 169 10.20 -0.98 -11.53
CA MET A 169 10.99 -0.12 -10.65
C MET A 169 12.24 -0.87 -10.18
N VAL A 170 13.21 -0.17 -9.61
CA VAL A 170 14.43 -0.79 -9.07
C VAL A 170 14.12 -1.49 -7.75
N PRO A 171 14.28 -2.81 -7.62
CA PRO A 171 14.12 -3.49 -6.34
C PRO A 171 15.27 -3.10 -5.39
N VAL A 172 14.92 -2.61 -4.20
CA VAL A 172 15.89 -2.14 -3.19
C VAL A 172 16.12 -3.20 -2.12
N ASN A 173 15.04 -3.72 -1.54
CA ASN A 173 15.16 -4.65 -0.41
C ASN A 173 13.94 -5.56 -0.29
N THR A 174 14.17 -6.77 0.22
CA THR A 174 13.12 -7.73 0.61
C THR A 174 13.32 -8.06 2.08
N ILE A 175 12.31 -7.85 2.92
CA ILE A 175 12.43 -7.97 4.38
C ILE A 175 11.28 -8.80 4.92
N GLN A 176 11.57 -9.73 5.84
CA GLN A 176 10.55 -10.39 6.65
C GLN A 176 9.98 -9.39 7.64
N VAL A 177 8.65 -9.23 7.65
CA VAL A 177 7.93 -8.27 8.50
C VAL A 177 6.82 -8.90 9.32
N GLY A 178 6.91 -10.17 9.58
CA GLY A 178 5.98 -10.98 10.36
C GLY A 178 6.21 -12.47 10.09
N ASP A 179 5.56 -13.37 10.82
CA ASP A 179 5.76 -14.83 10.68
C ASP A 179 5.46 -15.35 9.27
N HIS A 180 4.54 -14.68 8.58
CA HIS A 180 4.06 -15.08 7.27
C HIS A 180 4.04 -13.94 6.25
N PHE A 181 4.69 -12.81 6.55
CA PHE A 181 4.65 -11.62 5.71
C PHE A 181 6.04 -11.13 5.35
N TYR A 182 6.19 -10.70 4.12
CA TYR A 182 7.37 -9.98 3.65
C TYR A 182 6.99 -8.60 3.17
N MET A 183 7.95 -7.69 3.15
CA MET A 183 7.88 -6.39 2.51
C MET A 183 8.92 -6.30 1.40
N GLN A 184 8.47 -6.02 0.19
CA GLN A 184 9.33 -5.70 -0.94
C GLN A 184 9.33 -4.19 -1.16
N ILE A 185 10.52 -3.59 -1.16
CA ILE A 185 10.71 -2.16 -1.42
C ILE A 185 11.28 -1.99 -2.82
N PHE A 186 10.70 -1.07 -3.57
CA PHE A 186 11.17 -0.59 -4.86
C PHE A 186 11.46 0.90 -4.78
N GLN A 187 12.36 1.37 -5.63
CA GLN A 187 12.64 2.78 -5.82
C GLN A 187 12.34 3.17 -7.27
N ASP A 188 11.74 4.34 -7.45
CA ASP A 188 11.56 4.91 -8.78
C ASP A 188 12.92 5.16 -9.44
N LYS A 189 12.99 4.95 -10.75
CA LYS A 189 14.21 5.24 -11.53
C LYS A 189 14.28 6.74 -11.77
N GLU A 190 15.45 7.35 -11.59
CA GLU A 190 15.72 8.57 -12.29
C GLU A 190 15.55 8.29 -13.79
N ASN A 191 14.69 9.06 -14.46
CA ASN A 191 14.66 9.06 -15.92
C ASN A 191 16.04 9.52 -16.38
N GLN A 192 16.88 8.55 -16.79
CA GLN A 192 18.09 8.83 -17.54
C GLN A 192 17.67 9.02 -19.01
N ASP A 193 16.82 10.01 -19.25
CA ASP A 193 16.56 10.50 -20.60
C ASP A 193 17.50 11.67 -20.84
N GLU A 194 18.64 11.36 -21.47
CA GLU A 194 19.42 12.24 -22.34
C GLU A 194 19.30 11.78 -23.77
#